data_c289b1f9267c9d9833f7a19e65afacf5
#
_entry.id   c289b1f9267c9d9833f7a19e65afacf5
#
_cell.length_a   1.000
_cell.length_b   1.000
_cell.length_c   1.000
_cell.angle_alpha   90.00
_cell.angle_beta   90.00
_cell.angle_gamma   90.00
#
_symmetry.space_group_name_H-M   'P 1'
#
loop_
_entity.id
_entity.type
_entity.pdbx_description
1 polymer ?
#
loop_
_entity_poly.entity_id
_entity_poly.type
_entity_poly.pdbx_seq_one_letter_code
_entity_poly.pdbx_strand_id
1 'polypeptide(L)'
;MLLQAILLGLVAMLGNAEYLFGTSLLSRPLVMGALTGVVLGDIPTGVTLGATLELAFMGAFSIGASIPPEMISGTVLGTAFTITTGAGPETALTVGLPVASLVLIAKNVGMVFILPPFVHKADTYAAEGNMAGVARMHFLGGFFGVNLIIGVIVACGYYAGGPAVQALFCLLYTSPSPRDV
;
A
#
# COMPACT_ATOMS: atom_id res chain seq x y z
N MET A 1 -15.55 11.08 0.31
CA MET A 1 -15.17 9.66 0.16
C MET A 1 -14.46 9.35 -1.16
N LEU A 2 -15.05 9.58 -2.35
CA LEU A 2 -14.36 9.30 -3.61
C LEU A 2 -13.04 10.07 -3.78
N LEU A 3 -13.04 11.37 -3.49
CA LEU A 3 -11.83 12.19 -3.54
C LEU A 3 -10.74 11.69 -2.59
N GLN A 4 -11.10 11.32 -1.37
CA GLN A 4 -10.17 10.75 -0.38
C GLN A 4 -9.60 9.42 -0.87
N ALA A 5 -10.44 8.55 -1.46
CA ALA A 5 -9.98 7.29 -2.03
C ALA A 5 -8.93 7.49 -3.14
N ILE A 6 -9.18 8.44 -4.05
CA ILE A 6 -8.24 8.79 -5.11
C ILE A 6 -6.93 9.37 -4.53
N LEU A 7 -7.02 10.28 -3.56
CA LEU A 7 -5.84 10.86 -2.92
C LEU A 7 -5.03 9.81 -2.16
N LEU A 8 -5.67 8.86 -1.46
CA LEU A 8 -4.99 7.75 -0.80
C LEU A 8 -4.32 6.81 -1.81
N GLY A 9 -4.97 6.55 -2.95
CA GLY A 9 -4.36 5.82 -4.05
C GLY A 9 -3.10 6.53 -4.59
N LEU A 10 -3.16 7.86 -4.74
CA LEU A 10 -1.99 8.67 -5.16
C LEU A 10 -0.87 8.66 -4.10
N VAL A 11 -1.21 8.71 -2.81
CA VAL A 11 -0.23 8.55 -1.71
C VAL A 11 0.47 7.20 -1.81
N ALA A 12 -0.28 6.12 -2.03
CA ALA A 12 0.30 4.79 -2.19
C ALA A 12 1.21 4.69 -3.44
N MET A 13 0.79 5.31 -4.55
CA MET A 13 1.62 5.40 -5.76
C MET A 13 2.91 6.19 -5.50
N LEU A 14 2.83 7.29 -4.77
CA LEU A 14 3.99 8.10 -4.39
C LEU A 14 4.99 7.30 -3.54
N GLY A 15 4.51 6.55 -2.55
CA GLY A 15 5.35 5.67 -1.73
C GLY A 15 6.05 4.59 -2.54
N ASN A 16 5.32 3.95 -3.46
CA ASN A 16 5.90 2.91 -4.32
C ASN A 16 6.85 3.48 -5.39
N ALA A 17 6.76 4.78 -5.70
CA ALA A 17 7.65 5.49 -6.60
C ALA A 17 9.00 5.87 -5.97
N GLU A 18 9.28 5.47 -4.74
CA GLU A 18 10.51 5.82 -4.00
C GLU A 18 11.77 5.59 -4.82
N TYR A 19 11.86 4.48 -5.52
CA TYR A 19 13.04 4.14 -6.33
C TYR A 19 13.30 5.09 -7.51
N LEU A 20 12.30 5.86 -7.92
CA LEU A 20 12.46 6.91 -8.94
C LEU A 20 13.17 8.14 -8.37
N PHE A 21 12.93 8.44 -7.09
CA PHE A 21 13.49 9.60 -6.39
C PHE A 21 14.80 9.30 -5.66
N GLY A 22 15.33 8.08 -5.81
CA GLY A 22 16.44 7.59 -5.01
C GLY A 22 15.93 7.03 -3.66
N THR A 23 16.83 6.60 -2.79
CA THR A 23 16.47 6.03 -1.49
C THR A 23 16.06 7.13 -0.51
N SER A 24 14.86 7.66 -0.68
CA SER A 24 14.32 8.80 0.07
C SER A 24 13.57 8.42 1.34
N LEU A 25 13.39 7.11 1.60
CA LEU A 25 12.60 6.57 2.71
C LEU A 25 11.12 7.02 2.71
N LEU A 26 10.61 7.40 1.55
CA LEU A 26 9.23 7.81 1.37
C LEU A 26 8.23 6.67 1.59
N SER A 27 8.65 5.43 1.27
CA SER A 27 7.83 4.22 1.45
C SER A 27 7.65 3.80 2.91
N ARG A 28 8.37 4.45 3.83
CA ARG A 28 8.32 4.05 5.25
C ARG A 28 6.94 4.34 5.86
N PRO A 29 6.43 3.42 6.70
CA PRO A 29 5.12 3.57 7.33
C PRO A 29 4.92 4.88 8.08
N LEU A 30 5.94 5.41 8.72
CA LEU A 30 5.88 6.71 9.40
C LEU A 30 5.48 7.84 8.43
N VAL A 31 6.08 7.87 7.24
CA VAL A 31 5.82 8.90 6.22
C VAL A 31 4.47 8.65 5.57
N MET A 32 4.16 7.40 5.21
CA MET A 32 2.88 7.03 4.61
C MET A 32 1.70 7.30 5.55
N GLY A 33 1.85 7.01 6.85
CA GLY A 33 0.85 7.32 7.87
C GLY A 33 0.61 8.83 8.02
N ALA A 34 1.69 9.63 8.04
CA ALA A 34 1.60 11.08 8.08
C ALA A 34 0.86 11.64 6.83
N LEU A 35 1.22 11.19 5.62
CA LEU A 35 0.54 11.58 4.38
C LEU A 35 -0.93 11.17 4.34
N THR A 36 -1.24 9.98 4.86
CA THR A 36 -2.64 9.52 5.03
C THR A 36 -3.40 10.45 5.98
N GLY A 37 -2.77 10.85 7.10
CA GLY A 37 -3.33 11.84 8.04
C GLY A 37 -3.59 13.19 7.39
N VAL A 38 -2.70 13.67 6.52
CA VAL A 38 -2.92 14.91 5.73
C VAL A 38 -4.17 14.78 4.85
N VAL A 39 -4.33 13.67 4.15
CA VAL A 39 -5.50 13.45 3.26
C VAL A 39 -6.81 13.40 4.04
N LEU A 40 -6.80 12.83 5.24
CA LEU A 40 -7.99 12.67 6.07
C LEU A 40 -8.24 13.84 7.04
N GLY A 41 -7.27 14.76 7.18
CA GLY A 41 -7.37 15.94 8.04
C GLY A 41 -6.98 15.70 9.50
N ASP A 42 -6.34 14.57 9.81
CA ASP A 42 -5.85 14.23 11.16
C ASP A 42 -4.38 13.78 11.13
N ILE A 43 -3.50 14.75 11.02
CA ILE A 43 -2.05 14.53 10.94
C ILE A 43 -1.49 13.90 12.22
N PRO A 44 -1.83 14.37 13.44
CA PRO A 44 -1.28 13.81 14.67
C PRO A 44 -1.57 12.30 14.81
N THR A 45 -2.81 11.90 14.55
CA THR A 45 -3.21 10.49 14.56
C THR A 45 -2.49 9.72 13.46
N GLY A 46 -2.41 10.26 12.23
CA GLY A 46 -1.70 9.66 11.12
C GLY A 46 -0.22 9.37 11.43
N VAL A 47 0.48 10.31 12.07
CA VAL A 47 1.88 10.12 12.50
C VAL A 47 2.01 9.05 13.58
N THR A 48 1.12 9.05 14.59
CA THR A 48 1.14 8.08 15.67
C THR A 48 0.89 6.66 15.16
N LEU A 49 -0.09 6.48 14.26
CA LEU A 49 -0.39 5.20 13.63
C LEU A 49 0.73 4.75 12.69
N GLY A 50 1.30 5.69 11.93
CA GLY A 50 2.47 5.44 11.09
C GLY A 50 3.66 4.95 11.89
N ALA A 51 3.95 5.56 13.05
CA ALA A 51 5.00 5.11 13.95
C ALA A 51 4.75 3.70 14.52
N THR A 52 3.51 3.38 14.87
CA THR A 52 3.13 2.04 15.35
C THR A 52 3.32 0.99 14.25
N LEU A 53 2.88 1.29 13.03
CA LEU A 53 3.07 0.40 11.87
C LEU A 53 4.54 0.31 11.45
N GLU A 54 5.34 1.38 11.62
CA GLU A 54 6.78 1.36 11.39
C GLU A 54 7.46 0.30 12.26
N LEU A 55 7.11 0.22 13.54
CA LEU A 55 7.64 -0.81 14.45
C LEU A 55 7.23 -2.22 14.01
N ALA A 56 6.00 -2.40 13.54
CA ALA A 56 5.51 -3.69 13.07
C ALA A 56 6.19 -4.15 11.77
N PHE A 57 6.46 -3.22 10.85
CA PHE A 57 7.10 -3.51 9.56
C PHE A 57 8.62 -3.33 9.57
N MET A 58 9.25 -3.07 10.73
CA MET A 58 10.69 -2.84 10.83
C MET A 58 11.54 -3.98 10.26
N GLY A 59 11.06 -5.23 10.36
CA GLY A 59 11.72 -6.42 9.82
C GLY A 59 11.29 -6.80 8.39
N ALA A 60 10.41 -6.03 7.75
CA ALA A 60 9.85 -6.35 6.44
C ALA A 60 10.79 -5.87 5.31
N PHE A 61 11.96 -6.46 5.21
CA PHE A 61 12.92 -6.23 4.13
C PHE A 61 12.98 -7.42 3.16
N SER A 62 13.12 -7.11 1.87
CA SER A 62 13.38 -8.14 0.85
C SER A 62 14.79 -8.72 1.03
N ILE A 63 14.87 -10.00 1.39
CA ILE A 63 16.14 -10.72 1.53
C ILE A 63 16.14 -11.88 0.54
N GLY A 64 16.97 -11.80 -0.47
CA GLY A 64 17.01 -12.81 -1.54
C GLY A 64 15.70 -12.87 -2.32
N ALA A 65 15.12 -14.06 -2.46
CA ALA A 65 13.86 -14.29 -3.15
C ALA A 65 12.62 -14.07 -2.26
N SER A 66 12.80 -13.73 -0.98
CA SER A 66 11.68 -13.46 -0.08
C SER A 66 11.13 -12.05 -0.31
N ILE A 67 9.86 -11.97 -0.68
CA ILE A 67 9.15 -10.72 -0.86
C ILE A 67 8.31 -10.49 0.41
N PRO A 68 8.59 -9.42 1.19
CA PRO A 68 7.83 -9.11 2.40
C PRO A 68 6.41 -8.63 2.05
N PRO A 69 5.48 -8.62 3.05
CA PRO A 69 4.18 -8.00 2.89
C PRO A 69 4.28 -6.56 2.36
N GLU A 70 3.29 -6.14 1.59
CA GLU A 70 3.27 -4.81 0.96
C GLU A 70 2.92 -3.73 1.98
N MET A 71 3.97 -3.18 2.62
CA MET A 71 3.83 -2.27 3.77
C MET A 71 3.16 -0.94 3.42
N ILE A 72 3.27 -0.43 2.18
CA ILE A 72 2.72 0.86 1.78
C ILE A 72 1.19 0.80 1.84
N SER A 73 0.58 -0.18 1.15
CA SER A 73 -0.87 -0.34 1.12
C SER A 73 -1.43 -0.72 2.49
N GLY A 74 -0.71 -1.59 3.23
CA GLY A 74 -1.08 -1.95 4.59
C GLY A 74 -1.10 -0.74 5.52
N THR A 75 -0.11 0.15 5.40
CA THR A 75 -0.04 1.37 6.20
C THR A 75 -1.11 2.37 5.80
N VAL A 76 -1.27 2.66 4.51
CA VAL A 76 -2.25 3.65 4.05
C VAL A 76 -3.67 3.22 4.43
N LEU A 77 -4.06 1.97 4.15
CA LEU A 77 -5.40 1.48 4.47
C LEU A 77 -5.59 1.27 5.97
N GLY A 78 -4.61 0.70 6.69
CA GLY A 78 -4.66 0.53 8.13
C GLY A 78 -4.84 1.87 8.86
N THR A 79 -4.03 2.87 8.51
CA THR A 79 -4.14 4.23 9.06
C THR A 79 -5.47 4.88 8.67
N ALA A 80 -5.88 4.78 7.40
CA ALA A 80 -7.10 5.41 6.92
C ALA A 80 -8.35 4.85 7.62
N PHE A 81 -8.46 3.55 7.77
CA PHE A 81 -9.59 2.94 8.47
C PHE A 81 -9.59 3.25 9.96
N THR A 82 -8.43 3.29 10.60
CA THR A 82 -8.33 3.64 12.02
C THR A 82 -8.76 5.08 12.27
N ILE A 83 -8.31 6.04 11.45
CA ILE A 83 -8.75 7.44 11.55
C ILE A 83 -10.26 7.57 11.31
N THR A 84 -10.80 6.90 10.28
CA THR A 84 -12.22 7.03 9.94
C THR A 84 -13.16 6.36 10.95
N THR A 85 -12.70 5.34 11.66
CA THR A 85 -13.48 4.67 12.71
C THR A 85 -13.27 5.27 14.10
N GLY A 86 -12.25 6.12 14.29
CA GLY A 86 -11.89 6.66 15.61
C GLY A 86 -11.35 5.60 16.57
N ALA A 87 -10.86 4.47 16.05
CA ALA A 87 -10.36 3.36 16.84
C ALA A 87 -8.90 3.57 17.29
N GLY A 88 -8.40 2.71 18.18
CA GLY A 88 -7.04 2.79 18.71
C GLY A 88 -5.96 2.26 17.74
N PRO A 89 -4.67 2.43 18.11
CA PRO A 89 -3.53 2.00 17.26
C PRO A 89 -3.49 0.49 16.98
N GLU A 90 -4.03 -0.33 17.87
CA GLU A 90 -4.18 -1.79 17.69
C GLU A 90 -5.00 -2.16 16.46
N THR A 91 -5.92 -1.28 16.10
CA THR A 91 -6.74 -1.41 14.89
C THR A 91 -5.93 -1.26 13.62
N ALA A 92 -5.01 -0.29 13.60
CA ALA A 92 -4.13 -0.10 12.44
C ALA A 92 -3.29 -1.36 12.15
N LEU A 93 -2.83 -2.05 13.20
CA LEU A 93 -2.11 -3.32 13.09
C LEU A 93 -3.04 -4.46 12.62
N THR A 94 -4.21 -4.58 13.24
CA THR A 94 -5.18 -5.64 12.93
C THR A 94 -5.69 -5.58 11.50
N VAL A 95 -5.83 -4.39 10.94
CA VAL A 95 -6.26 -4.18 9.55
C VAL A 95 -5.07 -4.14 8.60
N GLY A 96 -4.01 -3.43 8.98
CA GLY A 96 -2.85 -3.17 8.11
C GLY A 96 -2.08 -4.43 7.73
N LEU A 97 -1.84 -5.36 8.67
CA LEU A 97 -1.07 -6.59 8.40
C LEU A 97 -1.77 -7.55 7.43
N PRO A 98 -3.06 -7.89 7.60
CA PRO A 98 -3.78 -8.71 6.62
C PRO A 98 -3.89 -8.02 5.26
N VAL A 99 -4.15 -6.72 5.21
CA VAL A 99 -4.21 -5.94 3.97
C VAL A 99 -2.88 -5.99 3.24
N ALA A 100 -1.76 -5.78 3.94
CA ALA A 100 -0.42 -5.86 3.36
C ALA A 100 -0.15 -7.22 2.70
N SER A 101 -0.61 -8.31 3.33
CA SER A 101 -0.47 -9.67 2.81
C SER A 101 -1.35 -9.93 1.58
N LEU A 102 -2.60 -9.44 1.60
CA LEU A 102 -3.52 -9.57 0.46
C LEU A 102 -3.04 -8.76 -0.75
N VAL A 103 -2.56 -7.54 -0.53
CA VAL A 103 -2.05 -6.69 -1.61
C VAL A 103 -0.77 -7.28 -2.20
N LEU A 104 0.08 -7.93 -1.39
CA LEU A 104 1.24 -8.65 -1.90
C LEU A 104 0.84 -9.72 -2.93
N ILE A 105 -0.20 -10.49 -2.67
CA ILE A 105 -0.70 -11.51 -3.62
C ILE A 105 -1.14 -10.82 -4.92
N ALA A 106 -1.94 -9.77 -4.83
CA ALA A 106 -2.40 -9.02 -5.99
C ALA A 106 -1.25 -8.38 -6.78
N LYS A 107 -0.25 -7.83 -6.10
CA LYS A 107 0.98 -7.28 -6.69
C LYS A 107 1.77 -8.36 -7.44
N ASN A 108 1.95 -9.54 -6.85
CA ASN A 108 2.66 -10.66 -7.47
C ASN A 108 1.93 -11.14 -8.73
N VAL A 109 0.60 -11.27 -8.70
CA VAL A 109 -0.21 -11.59 -9.88
C VAL A 109 0.01 -10.53 -10.98
N GLY A 110 -0.05 -9.26 -10.63
CA GLY A 110 0.21 -8.15 -11.57
C GLY A 110 1.62 -8.23 -12.19
N MET A 111 2.64 -8.50 -11.37
CA MET A 111 4.03 -8.64 -11.85
C MET A 111 4.21 -9.83 -12.81
N VAL A 112 3.52 -10.94 -12.58
CA VAL A 112 3.63 -12.14 -13.43
C VAL A 112 2.92 -11.95 -14.77
N PHE A 113 1.79 -11.25 -14.81
CA PHE A 113 0.98 -11.11 -16.02
C PHE A 113 1.20 -9.80 -16.79
N ILE A 114 1.45 -8.69 -16.08
CA ILE A 114 1.52 -7.36 -16.69
C ILE A 114 2.95 -7.00 -17.10
N LEU A 115 3.94 -7.36 -16.29
CA LEU A 115 5.33 -6.97 -16.56
C LEU A 115 5.97 -7.69 -17.78
N PRO A 116 5.78 -9.01 -18.01
CA PRO A 116 6.46 -9.73 -19.08
C PRO A 116 6.26 -9.14 -20.48
N PRO A 117 5.07 -8.72 -20.93
CA PRO A 117 4.90 -8.09 -22.23
C PRO A 117 5.76 -6.85 -22.44
N PHE A 118 5.98 -6.04 -21.41
CA PHE A 118 6.85 -4.86 -21.47
C PHE A 118 8.31 -5.26 -21.54
N VAL A 119 8.71 -6.30 -20.80
CA VAL A 119 10.08 -6.84 -20.84
C VAL A 119 10.40 -7.37 -22.23
N HIS A 120 9.52 -8.20 -22.83
CA HIS A 120 9.74 -8.72 -24.18
C HIS A 120 9.85 -7.62 -25.26
N LYS A 121 9.05 -6.54 -25.12
CA LYS A 121 9.19 -5.38 -26.02
C LYS A 121 10.49 -4.62 -25.77
N ALA A 122 10.93 -4.51 -24.52
CA ALA A 122 12.21 -3.90 -24.22
C ALA A 122 13.39 -4.70 -24.82
N ASP A 123 13.33 -6.03 -24.75
CA ASP A 123 14.32 -6.92 -25.37
C ASP A 123 14.38 -6.74 -26.88
N THR A 124 13.22 -6.62 -27.53
CA THR A 124 13.15 -6.34 -28.98
C THR A 124 13.83 -5.01 -29.32
N TYR A 125 13.52 -3.93 -28.59
CA TYR A 125 14.17 -2.63 -28.79
C TYR A 125 15.67 -2.66 -28.48
N ALA A 126 16.09 -3.46 -27.49
CA ALA A 126 17.51 -3.65 -27.20
C ALA A 126 18.25 -4.34 -28.36
N ALA A 127 17.64 -5.37 -28.95
CA ALA A 127 18.19 -6.05 -30.13
C ALA A 127 18.31 -5.14 -31.37
N GLU A 128 17.39 -4.16 -31.51
CA GLU A 128 17.41 -3.12 -32.55
C GLU A 128 18.38 -1.98 -32.25
N GLY A 129 19.02 -1.95 -31.07
CA GLY A 129 19.87 -0.83 -30.62
C GLY A 129 19.09 0.42 -30.23
N ASN A 130 17.76 0.33 -30.07
CA ASN A 130 16.89 1.46 -29.77
C ASN A 130 16.80 1.70 -28.24
N MET A 131 17.78 2.39 -27.66
CA MET A 131 17.84 2.69 -26.24
C MET A 131 16.65 3.53 -25.72
N ALA A 132 16.12 4.43 -26.55
CA ALA A 132 14.95 5.21 -26.20
C ALA A 132 13.69 4.35 -26.07
N GLY A 133 13.56 3.33 -26.91
CA GLY A 133 12.50 2.31 -26.80
C GLY A 133 12.60 1.51 -25.52
N VAL A 134 13.79 1.05 -25.15
CA VAL A 134 14.05 0.33 -23.91
C VAL A 134 13.68 1.17 -22.70
N ALA A 135 14.15 2.41 -22.63
CA ALA A 135 13.85 3.34 -21.53
C ALA A 135 12.33 3.59 -21.40
N ARG A 136 11.63 3.75 -22.54
CA ARG A 136 10.17 3.92 -22.55
C ARG A 136 9.44 2.70 -22.01
N MET A 137 9.83 1.50 -22.39
CA MET A 137 9.20 0.26 -21.90
C MET A 137 9.48 0.05 -20.42
N HIS A 138 10.69 0.34 -19.95
CA HIS A 138 11.03 0.29 -18.53
C HIS A 138 10.17 1.26 -17.71
N PHE A 139 10.00 2.48 -18.18
CA PHE A 139 9.20 3.49 -17.48
C PHE A 139 7.70 3.15 -17.51
N LEU A 140 7.16 2.75 -18.66
CA LEU A 140 5.73 2.40 -18.78
C LEU A 140 5.38 1.11 -18.03
N GLY A 141 6.19 0.06 -18.15
CA GLY A 141 5.95 -1.23 -17.51
C GLY A 141 6.27 -1.20 -16.02
N GLY A 142 7.49 -0.78 -15.67
CA GLY A 142 7.96 -0.78 -14.29
C GLY A 142 7.29 0.30 -13.45
N PHE A 143 7.30 1.55 -13.90
CA PHE A 143 6.77 2.64 -13.10
C PHE A 143 5.24 2.70 -13.16
N PHE A 144 4.65 2.90 -14.35
CA PHE A 144 3.20 3.04 -14.45
C PHE A 144 2.45 1.73 -14.22
N GLY A 145 2.92 0.61 -14.79
CA GLY A 145 2.22 -0.67 -14.69
C GLY A 145 2.05 -1.14 -13.25
N VAL A 146 3.15 -1.21 -12.50
CA VAL A 146 3.13 -1.70 -11.11
C VAL A 146 2.53 -0.68 -10.16
N ASN A 147 2.86 0.62 -10.31
CA ASN A 147 2.33 1.68 -9.46
C ASN A 147 0.82 1.86 -9.60
N LEU A 148 0.31 1.82 -10.83
CA LEU A 148 -1.13 1.97 -11.07
C LEU A 148 -1.93 0.85 -10.39
N ILE A 149 -1.42 -0.38 -10.41
CA ILE A 149 -2.08 -1.51 -9.73
C ILE A 149 -2.24 -1.20 -8.24
N ILE A 150 -1.17 -0.77 -7.57
CA ILE A 150 -1.19 -0.46 -6.13
C ILE A 150 -2.13 0.71 -5.85
N GLY A 151 -2.05 1.79 -6.63
CA GLY A 151 -2.93 2.94 -6.48
C GLY A 151 -4.40 2.58 -6.61
N VAL A 152 -4.75 1.77 -7.62
CA VAL A 152 -6.12 1.31 -7.84
C VAL A 152 -6.60 0.40 -6.70
N ILE A 153 -5.75 -0.55 -6.26
CA ILE A 153 -6.08 -1.45 -5.15
C ILE A 153 -6.35 -0.65 -3.87
N VAL A 154 -5.51 0.33 -3.54
CA VAL A 154 -5.69 1.16 -2.34
C VAL A 154 -6.94 2.03 -2.46
N ALA A 155 -7.16 2.68 -3.61
CA ALA A 155 -8.35 3.51 -3.83
C ALA A 155 -9.65 2.69 -3.75
N CYS A 156 -9.70 1.54 -4.42
CA CYS A 156 -10.83 0.62 -4.36
C CYS A 156 -11.00 0.01 -2.97
N GLY A 157 -9.89 -0.37 -2.31
CA GLY A 157 -9.89 -0.92 -0.97
C GLY A 157 -10.46 0.06 0.06
N TYR A 158 -10.08 1.33 -0.01
CA TYR A 158 -10.65 2.36 0.86
C TYR A 158 -12.12 2.63 0.55
N TYR A 159 -12.49 2.73 -0.74
CA TYR A 159 -13.85 3.03 -1.14
C TYR A 159 -14.85 1.91 -0.79
N ALA A 160 -14.47 0.65 -1.02
CA ALA A 160 -15.32 -0.51 -0.80
C ALA A 160 -15.14 -1.13 0.60
N GLY A 161 -13.98 -0.92 1.24
CA GLY A 161 -13.62 -1.56 2.50
C GLY A 161 -14.27 -0.96 3.74
N GLY A 162 -14.77 0.28 3.67
CA GLY A 162 -15.40 0.94 4.82
C GLY A 162 -16.50 0.11 5.49
N PRO A 163 -17.50 -0.40 4.76
CA PRO A 163 -18.54 -1.24 5.34
C PRO A 163 -18.01 -2.57 5.91
N ALA A 164 -17.03 -3.19 5.23
CA ALA A 164 -16.45 -4.45 5.68
C ALA A 164 -15.63 -4.28 6.97
N VAL A 165 -14.87 -3.20 7.08
CA VAL A 165 -14.10 -2.87 8.28
C VAL A 165 -15.02 -2.52 9.44
N GLN A 166 -16.08 -1.76 9.22
CA GLN A 166 -17.09 -1.48 10.25
C GLN A 166 -17.79 -2.76 10.74
N ALA A 167 -18.14 -3.68 9.85
CA ALA A 167 -18.72 -4.97 10.23
C ALA A 167 -17.74 -5.82 11.05
N LEU A 168 -16.46 -5.83 10.66
CA LEU A 168 -15.40 -6.52 11.42
C LEU A 168 -15.24 -5.94 12.83
N PHE A 169 -15.27 -4.61 12.95
CA PHE A 169 -15.25 -3.93 14.25
C PHE A 169 -16.45 -4.29 15.11
N CYS A 170 -17.65 -4.26 14.53
CA CYS A 170 -18.86 -4.65 15.23
C CYS A 170 -18.74 -6.07 15.80
N LEU A 171 -18.21 -7.02 15.02
CA LEU A 171 -17.99 -8.40 15.46
C LEU A 171 -16.93 -8.52 16.56
N LEU A 172 -15.82 -7.76 16.48
CA LEU A 172 -14.75 -7.83 17.48
C LEU A 172 -15.13 -7.16 18.81
N TYR A 173 -15.92 -6.07 18.76
CA TYR A 173 -16.34 -5.34 19.97
C TYR A 173 -17.63 -5.87 20.59
N THR A 174 -18.46 -6.62 19.85
CA THR A 174 -19.69 -7.23 20.39
C THR A 174 -19.49 -8.68 20.82
N SER A 175 -18.31 -9.26 20.58
CA SER A 175 -17.98 -10.59 21.12
C SER A 175 -17.83 -10.48 22.65
N PRO A 176 -18.65 -11.19 23.45
CA PRO A 176 -18.51 -11.16 24.91
C PRO A 176 -17.12 -11.68 25.28
N SER A 177 -16.43 -10.93 26.13
CA SER A 177 -15.14 -11.35 26.67
C SER A 177 -15.30 -12.68 27.41
N PRO A 178 -14.36 -13.65 27.27
CA PRO A 178 -14.38 -14.87 28.08
C PRO A 178 -14.31 -14.61 29.61
N ARG A 179 -14.16 -13.35 30.03
CA ARG A 179 -14.14 -12.92 31.43
C ARG A 179 -15.51 -12.48 31.95
N ASP A 180 -16.52 -12.41 31.06
CA ASP A 180 -17.88 -11.97 31.42
C ASP A 180 -18.84 -13.18 31.60
N VAL A 181 -18.28 -14.41 31.68
CA VAL A 181 -18.99 -15.67 31.97
C VAL A 181 -18.54 -16.21 33.33
#